data_4a06f1e61aca8a96353095f912edac21
#
_entry.id   4a06f1e61aca8a96353095f912edac21
#
_cell.length_a   1.000
_cell.length_b   1.000
_cell.length_c   1.000
_cell.angle_alpha   90.00
_cell.angle_beta   90.00
_cell.angle_gamma   90.00
#
_symmetry.space_group_name_H-M   'P 1'
#
loop_
_entity.id
_entity.type
_entity.pdbx_description
1 polymer ?
#
loop_
_entity_poly.entity_id
_entity_poly.type
_entity_poly.pdbx_seq_one_letter_code
_entity_poly.pdbx_strand_id
1 'polypeptide(L)'
;TMTNADLTWEKTTEINLGLDFGFLNNRINGSIDIYNKDSKDLLMEMETPFELGSYTGSIVSNVGKVNNKGMEIQLNTINVKNKDWNWETTFSFARNINSIKELNGTKEDLVGNKWFINHPIDVVYGYKYTGICTREEAQAYAQDPKMKTKFYEGEMKIYDKDGNGTIDANDKMILGHCAPTWTGSFTSNLSYKNIDFSFSIYTSQG
;
A
#
# COMPACT_ATOMS: atom_id res chain seq x y z
N THR A 1 -12.18 30.68 -15.59
CA THR A 1 -11.40 29.56 -15.03
C THR A 1 -10.17 30.12 -14.36
N MET A 2 -10.04 29.90 -13.04
CA MET A 2 -8.78 30.21 -12.38
C MET A 2 -7.70 29.28 -12.92
N THR A 3 -6.63 29.87 -13.46
CA THR A 3 -5.45 29.14 -13.89
C THR A 3 -4.33 29.44 -12.91
N ASN A 4 -3.61 28.41 -12.47
CA ASN A 4 -2.41 28.58 -11.65
C ASN A 4 -1.22 28.86 -12.60
N ALA A 5 -0.73 30.10 -12.59
CA ALA A 5 0.42 30.50 -13.41
C ALA A 5 1.76 29.98 -12.88
N ASP A 6 1.79 29.49 -11.63
CA ASP A 6 2.99 29.03 -10.94
C ASP A 6 3.20 27.51 -11.03
N LEU A 7 2.46 26.84 -11.92
CA LEU A 7 2.62 25.40 -12.14
C LEU A 7 4.04 25.08 -12.64
N THR A 8 4.67 24.13 -11.97
CA THR A 8 5.98 23.60 -12.32
C THR A 8 5.93 22.09 -12.60
N TRP A 9 7.03 21.58 -13.12
CA TRP A 9 7.17 20.14 -13.33
C TRP A 9 7.36 19.39 -12.01
N GLU A 10 6.73 18.23 -11.90
CA GLU A 10 7.02 17.27 -10.84
C GLU A 10 8.48 16.82 -10.91
N LYS A 11 9.11 16.68 -9.74
CA LYS A 11 10.52 16.29 -9.63
C LYS A 11 10.65 15.03 -8.84
N THR A 12 11.33 14.05 -9.40
CA THR A 12 11.66 12.80 -8.72
C THR A 12 13.17 12.66 -8.60
N THR A 13 13.63 12.41 -7.38
CA THR A 13 15.01 12.07 -7.06
C THR A 13 15.05 10.65 -6.54
N GLU A 14 15.90 9.81 -7.11
CA GLU A 14 16.06 8.42 -6.70
C GLU A 14 17.51 8.12 -6.37
N ILE A 15 17.73 7.40 -5.28
CA ILE A 15 18.99 6.77 -4.93
C ILE A 15 18.72 5.27 -4.97
N ASN A 16 19.47 4.56 -5.80
CA ASN A 16 19.42 3.11 -5.92
C ASN A 16 20.82 2.52 -5.67
N LEU A 17 20.87 1.48 -4.85
CA LEU A 17 22.06 0.66 -4.62
C LEU A 17 21.73 -0.76 -5.05
N GLY A 18 22.37 -1.20 -6.13
CA GLY A 18 22.26 -2.56 -6.66
C GLY A 18 23.55 -3.37 -6.45
N LEU A 19 23.39 -4.65 -6.18
CA LEU A 19 24.45 -5.64 -6.11
C LEU A 19 24.09 -6.83 -6.97
N ASP A 20 24.85 -7.05 -8.04
CA ASP A 20 24.82 -8.27 -8.82
C ASP A 20 25.89 -9.24 -8.34
N PHE A 21 25.53 -10.51 -8.20
CA PHE A 21 26.47 -11.52 -7.76
C PHE A 21 26.35 -12.82 -8.57
N GLY A 22 27.45 -13.54 -8.66
CA GLY A 22 27.48 -14.85 -9.31
C GLY A 22 28.55 -15.75 -8.66
N PHE A 23 28.15 -16.96 -8.29
CA PHE A 23 28.99 -17.94 -7.64
C PHE A 23 28.98 -19.27 -8.39
N LEU A 24 29.99 -20.09 -8.17
CA LEU A 24 30.09 -21.44 -8.72
C LEU A 24 29.95 -21.47 -10.25
N ASN A 25 30.70 -20.64 -10.97
CA ASN A 25 30.59 -20.46 -12.43
C ASN A 25 29.16 -20.07 -12.86
N ASN A 26 28.55 -19.10 -12.16
CA ASN A 26 27.19 -18.61 -12.37
C ASN A 26 26.07 -19.66 -12.16
N ARG A 27 26.36 -20.75 -11.45
CA ARG A 27 25.29 -21.69 -11.06
C ARG A 27 24.36 -21.10 -10.01
N ILE A 28 24.83 -20.14 -9.25
CA ILE A 28 24.03 -19.31 -8.35
C ILE A 28 24.33 -17.87 -8.73
N ASN A 29 23.33 -17.16 -9.23
CA ASN A 29 23.45 -15.77 -9.58
C ASN A 29 22.18 -15.01 -9.19
N GLY A 30 22.30 -13.72 -9.01
CA GLY A 30 21.16 -12.89 -8.65
C GLY A 30 21.53 -11.43 -8.49
N SER A 31 20.50 -10.65 -8.16
CA SER A 31 20.64 -9.24 -7.80
C SER A 31 19.90 -8.91 -6.51
N ILE A 32 20.37 -7.88 -5.84
CA ILE A 32 19.70 -7.23 -4.72
C ILE A 32 19.74 -5.74 -5.00
N ASP A 33 18.57 -5.12 -5.07
CA ASP A 33 18.40 -3.69 -5.28
C ASP A 33 17.68 -3.08 -4.08
N ILE A 34 18.18 -1.95 -3.59
CA ILE A 34 17.56 -1.15 -2.54
C ILE A 34 17.47 0.28 -3.04
N TYR A 35 16.27 0.84 -3.01
CA TYR A 35 16.02 2.18 -3.51
C TYR A 35 15.27 3.06 -2.52
N ASN A 36 15.50 4.35 -2.67
CA ASN A 36 14.74 5.42 -2.03
C ASN A 36 14.44 6.51 -3.05
N LYS A 37 13.17 6.77 -3.29
CA LYS A 37 12.65 7.67 -4.32
C LYS A 37 11.76 8.72 -3.70
N ASP A 38 12.17 9.97 -3.80
CA ASP A 38 11.43 11.15 -3.34
C ASP A 38 10.83 11.87 -4.55
N SER A 39 9.51 11.95 -4.62
CA SER A 39 8.76 12.74 -5.59
C SER A 39 8.21 13.98 -4.90
N LYS A 40 8.51 15.15 -5.45
CA LYS A 40 8.11 16.47 -4.95
C LYS A 40 7.36 17.24 -6.02
N ASP A 41 6.70 18.30 -5.59
CA ASP A 41 5.96 19.20 -6.47
C ASP A 41 4.87 18.45 -7.24
N LEU A 42 4.28 17.38 -6.62
CA LEU A 42 3.20 16.61 -7.22
C LEU A 42 1.99 17.50 -7.45
N LEU A 43 1.40 17.37 -8.62
CA LEU A 43 0.20 18.11 -9.00
C LEU A 43 -1.00 17.51 -8.26
N MET A 44 -1.65 18.33 -7.43
CA MET A 44 -2.82 17.95 -6.65
C MET A 44 -3.92 18.99 -6.80
N GLU A 45 -5.17 18.55 -6.77
CA GLU A 45 -6.31 19.44 -6.66
C GLU A 45 -6.45 19.95 -5.23
N MET A 46 -6.36 21.26 -5.08
CA MET A 46 -6.62 21.96 -3.83
C MET A 46 -8.01 22.55 -3.86
N GLU A 47 -8.80 22.33 -2.82
CA GLU A 47 -10.07 23.04 -2.65
C GLU A 47 -9.79 24.54 -2.48
N THR A 48 -10.55 25.35 -3.20
CA THR A 48 -10.48 26.80 -3.11
C THR A 48 -11.73 27.35 -2.43
N PRO A 49 -11.59 28.36 -1.54
CA PRO A 49 -12.74 29.05 -1.00
C PRO A 49 -13.67 29.55 -2.11
N PHE A 50 -14.99 29.42 -1.89
CA PHE A 50 -16.00 29.79 -2.87
C PHE A 50 -15.92 31.28 -3.26
N GLU A 51 -15.43 32.12 -2.36
CA GLU A 51 -15.25 33.55 -2.55
C GLU A 51 -14.23 33.89 -3.65
N LEU A 52 -13.35 32.95 -4.01
CA LEU A 52 -12.38 33.14 -5.08
C LEU A 52 -12.95 32.88 -6.49
N GLY A 53 -14.22 32.56 -6.59
CA GLY A 53 -14.93 32.45 -7.87
C GLY A 53 -14.52 31.26 -8.73
N SER A 54 -13.93 30.20 -8.14
CA SER A 54 -13.64 28.96 -8.87
C SER A 54 -14.94 28.24 -9.19
N TYR A 55 -15.23 28.04 -10.47
CA TYR A 55 -16.42 27.29 -10.92
C TYR A 55 -16.35 25.82 -10.49
N THR A 56 -15.16 25.25 -10.37
CA THR A 56 -14.93 23.86 -9.97
C THR A 56 -14.71 23.69 -8.46
N GLY A 57 -14.54 24.79 -7.72
CA GLY A 57 -14.20 24.74 -6.29
C GLY A 57 -12.78 24.21 -6.01
N SER A 58 -11.98 23.98 -7.05
CA SER A 58 -10.61 23.50 -6.89
C SER A 58 -9.65 24.16 -7.90
N ILE A 59 -8.38 24.15 -7.56
CA ILE A 59 -7.25 24.57 -8.42
C ILE A 59 -6.14 23.54 -8.33
N VAL A 60 -5.50 23.24 -9.45
CA VAL A 60 -4.32 22.36 -9.47
C VAL A 60 -3.10 23.13 -9.01
N SER A 61 -2.32 22.57 -8.10
CA SER A 61 -1.10 23.17 -7.57
C SER A 61 -0.02 22.12 -7.28
N ASN A 62 1.24 22.53 -7.26
CA ASN A 62 2.40 21.68 -6.96
C ASN A 62 2.63 21.60 -5.43
N VAL A 63 1.88 20.79 -4.73
CA VAL A 63 1.83 20.82 -3.26
C VAL A 63 1.95 19.46 -2.59
N GLY A 64 2.27 18.44 -3.35
CA GLY A 64 2.40 17.07 -2.84
C GLY A 64 3.85 16.61 -2.76
N LYS A 65 4.16 15.79 -1.75
CA LYS A 65 5.43 15.08 -1.61
C LYS A 65 5.19 13.65 -1.15
N VAL A 66 5.75 12.70 -1.89
CA VAL A 66 5.62 11.27 -1.62
C VAL A 66 7.00 10.64 -1.65
N ASN A 67 7.25 9.72 -0.73
CA ASN A 67 8.44 8.90 -0.68
C ASN A 67 8.07 7.44 -0.97
N ASN A 68 8.84 6.78 -1.81
CA ASN A 68 8.81 5.35 -2.06
C ASN A 68 10.17 4.77 -1.74
N LYS A 69 10.21 3.74 -0.92
CA LYS A 69 11.44 3.00 -0.63
C LYS A 69 11.16 1.52 -0.70
N GLY A 70 12.11 0.78 -1.23
CA GLY A 70 11.89 -0.63 -1.43
C GLY A 70 13.16 -1.43 -1.56
N MET A 71 12.93 -2.73 -1.67
CA MET A 71 13.96 -3.73 -1.90
C MET A 71 13.43 -4.76 -2.89
N GLU A 72 14.29 -5.14 -3.83
CA GLU A 72 14.03 -6.19 -4.80
C GLU A 72 15.16 -7.20 -4.74
N ILE A 73 14.82 -8.49 -4.80
CA ILE A 73 15.78 -9.60 -4.78
C ILE A 73 15.39 -10.54 -5.90
N GLN A 74 16.37 -10.90 -6.70
CA GLN A 74 16.26 -11.98 -7.68
C GLN A 74 17.37 -12.98 -7.46
N LEU A 75 17.03 -14.26 -7.41
CA LEU A 75 18.00 -15.36 -7.27
C LEU A 75 17.68 -16.43 -8.31
N ASN A 76 18.68 -16.77 -9.10
CA ASN A 76 18.62 -17.85 -10.08
C ASN A 76 19.62 -18.93 -9.68
N THR A 77 19.20 -20.19 -9.75
CA THR A 77 20.07 -21.31 -9.44
C THR A 77 19.98 -22.41 -10.50
N ILE A 78 21.13 -22.96 -10.85
CA ILE A 78 21.24 -24.19 -11.64
C ILE A 78 21.54 -25.32 -10.67
N ASN A 79 20.49 -26.02 -10.21
CA ASN A 79 20.58 -27.04 -9.19
C ASN A 79 21.27 -28.32 -9.71
N VAL A 80 20.83 -28.76 -10.90
CA VAL A 80 21.40 -29.91 -11.59
C VAL A 80 21.60 -29.55 -13.05
N LYS A 81 22.75 -29.86 -13.60
CA LYS A 81 23.03 -29.74 -15.05
C LYS A 81 23.99 -30.83 -15.47
N ASN A 82 23.47 -31.81 -16.20
CA ASN A 82 24.26 -32.88 -16.80
C ASN A 82 23.64 -33.26 -18.18
N LYS A 83 24.06 -34.41 -18.77
CA LYS A 83 23.62 -34.84 -20.10
C LYS A 83 22.11 -35.07 -20.20
N ASP A 84 21.47 -35.61 -19.14
CA ASP A 84 20.08 -36.05 -19.17
C ASP A 84 19.17 -35.14 -18.31
N TRP A 85 19.72 -34.38 -17.36
CA TRP A 85 18.98 -33.56 -16.42
C TRP A 85 19.43 -32.10 -16.50
N ASN A 86 18.45 -31.20 -16.55
CA ASN A 86 18.63 -29.78 -16.28
C ASN A 86 17.54 -29.35 -15.27
N TRP A 87 17.94 -28.83 -14.12
CA TRP A 87 17.00 -28.30 -13.13
C TRP A 87 17.46 -26.91 -12.69
N GLU A 88 16.60 -25.95 -12.95
CA GLU A 88 16.83 -24.55 -12.64
C GLU A 88 15.70 -24.02 -11.75
N THR A 89 16.03 -23.11 -10.84
CA THR A 89 15.02 -22.41 -10.05
C THR A 89 15.28 -20.91 -10.05
N THR A 90 14.20 -20.14 -10.05
CA THR A 90 14.23 -18.69 -9.94
C THR A 90 13.35 -18.29 -8.75
N PHE A 91 13.88 -17.44 -7.90
CA PHE A 91 13.16 -16.79 -6.80
C PHE A 91 13.19 -15.29 -7.03
N SER A 92 12.04 -14.62 -6.83
CA SER A 92 11.94 -13.17 -6.85
C SER A 92 11.16 -12.69 -5.64
N PHE A 93 11.59 -11.57 -5.07
CA PHE A 93 10.94 -10.90 -3.96
C PHE A 93 10.98 -9.39 -4.19
N ALA A 94 9.87 -8.71 -3.98
CA ALA A 94 9.80 -7.26 -4.04
C ALA A 94 8.96 -6.71 -2.89
N ARG A 95 9.45 -5.64 -2.28
CA ARG A 95 8.74 -4.87 -1.27
C ARG A 95 8.88 -3.40 -1.56
N ASN A 96 7.75 -2.68 -1.63
CA ASN A 96 7.72 -1.23 -1.73
C ASN A 96 6.90 -0.63 -0.59
N ILE A 97 7.42 0.42 0.03
CA ILE A 97 6.71 1.19 1.06
C ILE A 97 6.51 2.59 0.50
N ASN A 98 5.25 2.93 0.23
CA ASN A 98 4.82 4.26 -0.15
C ASN A 98 4.47 5.08 1.09
N SER A 99 4.78 6.38 1.10
CA SER A 99 4.47 7.24 2.24
C SER A 99 4.31 8.69 1.79
N ILE A 100 3.16 9.26 2.09
CA ILE A 100 2.90 10.70 1.90
C ILE A 100 3.73 11.48 2.92
N LYS A 101 4.48 12.48 2.47
CA LYS A 101 5.33 13.31 3.33
C LYS A 101 4.80 14.71 3.53
N GLU A 102 4.07 15.23 2.53
CA GLU A 102 3.53 16.57 2.56
C GLU A 102 2.31 16.65 1.65
N LEU A 103 1.30 17.37 2.09
CA LEU A 103 0.07 17.66 1.36
C LEU A 103 -0.20 19.17 1.48
N ASN A 104 -0.54 19.82 0.35
CA ASN A 104 -0.85 21.24 0.32
C ASN A 104 0.21 22.15 0.98
N GLY A 105 1.48 21.74 0.91
CA GLY A 105 2.57 22.47 1.57
C GLY A 105 2.60 22.33 3.10
N THR A 106 1.77 21.45 3.67
CA THR A 106 1.66 21.20 5.11
C THR A 106 1.90 19.72 5.45
N LYS A 107 1.97 19.43 6.73
CA LYS A 107 2.03 18.06 7.26
C LYS A 107 0.72 17.70 7.96
N GLU A 108 -0.39 18.12 7.38
CA GLU A 108 -1.73 17.85 7.90
C GLU A 108 -2.44 16.83 7.01
N ASP A 109 -3.25 15.98 7.64
CA ASP A 109 -4.01 14.96 6.95
C ASP A 109 -5.17 15.56 6.16
N LEU A 110 -5.40 15.09 4.95
CA LEU A 110 -6.59 15.40 4.16
C LEU A 110 -7.59 14.25 4.24
N VAL A 111 -8.33 14.22 5.35
CA VAL A 111 -9.27 13.14 5.68
C VAL A 111 -10.34 12.95 4.59
N GLY A 112 -10.82 14.03 3.98
CA GLY A 112 -11.78 14.00 2.87
C GLY A 112 -11.29 13.21 1.67
N ASN A 113 -10.00 13.34 1.35
CA ASN A 113 -9.32 12.62 0.28
C ASN A 113 -8.78 11.25 0.71
N LYS A 114 -8.89 10.91 2.00
CA LYS A 114 -8.28 9.73 2.63
C LYS A 114 -6.75 9.71 2.49
N TRP A 115 -6.12 10.86 2.50
CA TRP A 115 -4.67 11.03 2.46
C TRP A 115 -4.14 11.40 3.83
N PHE A 116 -3.26 10.58 4.35
CA PHE A 116 -2.71 10.68 5.69
C PHE A 116 -1.20 10.79 5.65
N ILE A 117 -0.65 11.71 6.40
CA ILE A 117 0.81 11.90 6.48
C ILE A 117 1.47 10.66 7.08
N ASN A 118 2.58 10.23 6.48
CA ASN A 118 3.34 9.01 6.78
C ASN A 118 2.60 7.69 6.51
N HIS A 119 1.46 7.74 5.82
CA HIS A 119 0.75 6.56 5.33
C HIS A 119 0.82 6.44 3.81
N PRO A 120 0.56 5.25 3.24
CA PRO A 120 0.42 5.08 1.80
C PRO A 120 -0.72 5.91 1.22
N ILE A 121 -0.62 6.24 -0.07
CA ILE A 121 -1.64 7.02 -0.78
C ILE A 121 -2.97 6.26 -0.95
N ASP A 122 -2.92 4.94 -0.88
CA ASP A 122 -4.01 4.01 -1.19
C ASP A 122 -4.60 3.33 0.05
N VAL A 123 -4.61 4.04 1.19
CA VAL A 123 -5.17 3.51 2.44
C VAL A 123 -6.66 3.19 2.32
N VAL A 124 -7.05 2.10 2.97
CA VAL A 124 -8.45 1.76 3.24
C VAL A 124 -8.84 2.43 4.54
N TYR A 125 -9.64 3.49 4.44
CA TYR A 125 -10.10 4.28 5.60
C TYR A 125 -11.60 4.10 5.80
N GLY A 126 -12.00 3.66 6.99
CA GLY A 126 -13.41 3.38 7.30
C GLY A 126 -13.61 2.86 8.70
N TYR A 127 -14.79 2.32 8.94
CA TYR A 127 -15.15 1.71 10.23
C TYR A 127 -14.57 0.30 10.35
N LYS A 128 -14.00 0.01 11.52
CA LYS A 128 -13.50 -1.34 11.82
C LYS A 128 -14.67 -2.24 12.25
N TYR A 129 -14.87 -3.30 11.49
CA TYR A 129 -15.81 -4.37 11.82
C TYR A 129 -15.28 -5.25 12.95
N THR A 130 -16.13 -5.58 13.93
CA THR A 130 -15.76 -6.39 15.12
C THR A 130 -16.59 -7.66 15.29
N GLY A 131 -17.42 -8.00 14.32
CA GLY A 131 -18.24 -9.20 14.33
C GLY A 131 -19.72 -8.89 14.18
N ILE A 132 -20.52 -9.95 14.15
CA ILE A 132 -21.97 -9.87 14.17
C ILE A 132 -22.44 -9.81 15.63
N CYS A 133 -23.40 -8.93 15.91
CA CYS A 133 -23.99 -8.79 17.23
C CYS A 133 -24.81 -10.04 17.59
N THR A 134 -24.47 -10.70 18.68
CA THR A 134 -25.27 -11.80 19.23
C THR A 134 -26.45 -11.27 20.02
N ARG A 135 -27.39 -12.16 20.37
CA ARG A 135 -28.55 -11.80 21.21
C ARG A 135 -28.14 -11.29 22.58
N GLU A 136 -27.15 -11.93 23.20
CA GLU A 136 -26.62 -11.55 24.52
C GLU A 136 -25.95 -10.18 24.46
N GLU A 137 -25.17 -9.92 23.43
CA GLU A 137 -24.53 -8.62 23.21
C GLU A 137 -25.56 -7.52 22.95
N ALA A 138 -26.59 -7.79 22.13
CA ALA A 138 -27.67 -6.82 21.87
C ALA A 138 -28.40 -6.43 23.16
N GLN A 139 -28.66 -7.40 24.06
CA GLN A 139 -29.24 -7.14 25.38
C GLN A 139 -28.31 -6.31 26.25
N ALA A 140 -27.01 -6.59 26.25
CA ALA A 140 -26.02 -5.82 26.99
C ALA A 140 -25.94 -4.38 26.48
N TYR A 141 -25.87 -4.15 25.15
CA TYR A 141 -25.92 -2.83 24.55
C TYR A 141 -27.20 -2.05 24.89
N ALA A 142 -28.34 -2.74 24.92
CA ALA A 142 -29.62 -2.11 25.25
C ALA A 142 -29.64 -1.57 26.68
N GLN A 143 -28.96 -2.24 27.61
CA GLN A 143 -28.91 -1.91 29.03
C GLN A 143 -27.77 -0.97 29.41
N ASP A 144 -26.72 -0.87 28.58
CA ASP A 144 -25.56 0.00 28.89
C ASP A 144 -25.92 1.47 28.62
N PRO A 145 -25.94 2.33 29.65
CA PRO A 145 -26.26 3.75 29.49
C PRO A 145 -25.16 4.56 28.81
N LYS A 146 -23.94 4.02 28.73
CA LYS A 146 -22.81 4.65 28.03
C LYS A 146 -22.91 4.48 26.52
N MET A 147 -23.49 3.37 26.06
CA MET A 147 -23.65 3.08 24.65
C MET A 147 -24.89 3.80 24.08
N LYS A 148 -24.64 4.85 23.33
CA LYS A 148 -25.69 5.62 22.63
C LYS A 148 -26.08 4.97 21.32
N THR A 149 -25.10 4.43 20.56
CA THR A 149 -25.38 3.60 19.39
C THR A 149 -25.68 2.17 19.87
N LYS A 150 -26.89 1.69 19.56
CA LYS A 150 -27.32 0.32 19.91
C LYS A 150 -27.17 -0.56 18.69
N PHE A 151 -26.61 -1.77 18.90
CA PHE A 151 -26.57 -2.82 17.89
C PHE A 151 -27.64 -3.86 18.22
N TYR A 152 -28.34 -4.33 17.18
CA TYR A 152 -29.35 -5.36 17.31
C TYR A 152 -28.77 -6.73 16.91
N GLU A 153 -29.44 -7.81 17.35
CA GLU A 153 -29.07 -9.17 16.98
C GLU A 153 -28.99 -9.32 15.46
N GLY A 154 -27.86 -9.83 14.95
CA GLY A 154 -27.60 -10.01 13.52
C GLY A 154 -26.99 -8.82 12.80
N GLU A 155 -26.87 -7.67 13.44
CA GLU A 155 -26.21 -6.50 12.84
C GLU A 155 -24.67 -6.57 12.93
N MET A 156 -24.01 -5.89 12.00
CA MET A 156 -22.55 -5.71 12.04
C MET A 156 -22.17 -4.75 13.16
N LYS A 157 -21.32 -5.19 14.08
CA LYS A 157 -20.74 -4.33 15.11
C LYS A 157 -19.58 -3.53 14.57
N ILE A 158 -19.54 -2.26 14.92
CA ILE A 158 -18.47 -1.32 14.58
C ILE A 158 -17.69 -1.00 15.85
N TYR A 159 -16.39 -0.91 15.72
CA TYR A 159 -15.49 -0.53 16.81
C TYR A 159 -15.66 0.95 17.13
N ASP A 160 -16.02 1.23 18.39
CA ASP A 160 -16.03 2.56 18.98
C ASP A 160 -14.58 2.91 19.33
N LYS A 161 -13.94 3.73 18.50
CA LYS A 161 -12.51 4.03 18.59
C LYS A 161 -12.20 4.98 19.74
N ASP A 162 -13.05 5.97 19.97
CA ASP A 162 -12.86 6.98 21.01
C ASP A 162 -13.57 6.62 22.34
N GLY A 163 -14.38 5.55 22.36
CA GLY A 163 -15.04 5.04 23.55
C GLY A 163 -16.18 5.92 24.06
N ASN A 164 -16.76 6.78 23.20
CA ASN A 164 -17.80 7.72 23.59
C ASN A 164 -19.22 7.12 23.55
N GLY A 165 -19.36 5.87 23.09
CA GLY A 165 -20.59 5.11 22.97
C GLY A 165 -21.45 5.47 21.75
N THR A 166 -20.96 6.36 20.87
CA THR A 166 -21.64 6.76 19.63
C THR A 166 -20.78 6.39 18.45
N ILE A 167 -21.31 5.68 17.49
CA ILE A 167 -20.57 5.40 16.26
C ILE A 167 -20.78 6.56 15.29
N ASP A 168 -19.71 7.32 15.06
CA ASP A 168 -19.71 8.48 14.18
C ASP A 168 -18.42 8.58 13.33
N ALA A 169 -18.20 9.72 12.67
CA ALA A 169 -17.05 9.91 11.81
C ALA A 169 -15.69 9.78 12.50
N ASN A 170 -15.64 9.98 13.84
CA ASN A 170 -14.40 9.91 14.63
C ASN A 170 -13.95 8.46 14.86
N ASP A 171 -14.85 7.48 14.67
CA ASP A 171 -14.54 6.05 14.79
C ASP A 171 -13.92 5.47 13.54
N LYS A 172 -13.85 6.25 12.46
CA LYS A 172 -13.13 5.82 11.26
C LYS A 172 -11.63 5.75 11.54
N MET A 173 -10.99 4.76 10.96
CA MET A 173 -9.55 4.52 11.10
C MET A 173 -8.96 3.91 9.83
N ILE A 174 -7.65 3.96 9.72
CA ILE A 174 -6.94 3.26 8.66
C ILE A 174 -7.00 1.76 9.00
N LEU A 175 -7.58 0.98 8.08
CA LEU A 175 -7.77 -0.47 8.20
C LEU A 175 -6.67 -1.27 7.50
N GLY A 176 -6.00 -0.65 6.55
CA GLY A 176 -4.96 -1.23 5.72
C GLY A 176 -4.69 -0.35 4.49
N HIS A 177 -4.12 -0.93 3.46
CA HIS A 177 -3.89 -0.30 2.16
C HIS A 177 -4.13 -1.30 1.04
N CYS A 178 -4.36 -0.80 -0.18
CA CYS A 178 -4.73 -1.63 -1.33
C CYS A 178 -3.53 -2.29 -2.01
N ALA A 179 -2.37 -1.60 -2.05
CA ALA A 179 -1.16 -2.17 -2.63
C ALA A 179 -0.60 -3.28 -1.73
N PRO A 180 -0.07 -4.37 -2.29
CA PRO A 180 0.56 -5.41 -1.49
C PRO A 180 1.78 -4.88 -0.74
N THR A 181 1.96 -5.34 0.49
CA THR A 181 3.14 -5.04 1.31
C THR A 181 4.39 -5.64 0.71
N TRP A 182 4.25 -6.83 0.12
CA TRP A 182 5.30 -7.50 -0.63
C TRP A 182 4.72 -8.48 -1.64
N THR A 183 5.51 -8.78 -2.66
CA THR A 183 5.22 -9.80 -3.66
C THR A 183 6.39 -10.76 -3.74
N GLY A 184 6.12 -12.01 -4.09
CA GLY A 184 7.16 -13.00 -4.29
C GLY A 184 6.77 -14.02 -5.33
N SER A 185 7.76 -14.59 -6.00
CA SER A 185 7.55 -15.70 -6.92
C SER A 185 8.65 -16.74 -6.79
N PHE A 186 8.27 -17.98 -7.03
CA PHE A 186 9.19 -19.09 -7.15
C PHE A 186 8.83 -19.88 -8.41
N THR A 187 9.79 -20.06 -9.31
CA THR A 187 9.65 -20.85 -10.52
C THR A 187 10.68 -21.98 -10.50
N SER A 188 10.24 -23.18 -10.86
CA SER A 188 11.11 -24.36 -10.99
C SER A 188 10.91 -24.96 -12.38
N ASN A 189 12.02 -25.11 -13.12
CA ASN A 189 12.08 -25.70 -14.44
C ASN A 189 12.96 -26.97 -14.38
N LEU A 190 12.38 -28.10 -14.70
CA LEU A 190 13.03 -29.38 -14.69
C LEU A 190 12.90 -30.02 -16.08
N SER A 191 14.04 -30.32 -16.69
CA SER A 191 14.12 -31.08 -17.93
C SER A 191 14.80 -32.41 -17.70
N TYR A 192 14.20 -33.47 -18.20
CA TYR A 192 14.78 -34.81 -18.22
C TYR A 192 14.67 -35.40 -19.62
N LYS A 193 15.79 -35.51 -20.30
CA LYS A 193 15.85 -35.95 -21.72
C LYS A 193 14.92 -35.12 -22.63
N ASN A 194 13.81 -35.69 -23.06
CA ASN A 194 12.81 -35.06 -23.95
C ASN A 194 11.53 -34.62 -23.19
N ILE A 195 11.57 -34.60 -21.84
CA ILE A 195 10.42 -34.24 -21.01
C ILE A 195 10.79 -32.98 -20.23
N ASP A 196 9.96 -31.95 -20.34
CA ASP A 196 10.08 -30.70 -19.58
C ASP A 196 8.90 -30.56 -18.64
N PHE A 197 9.20 -30.18 -17.39
CA PHE A 197 8.21 -29.85 -16.37
C PHE A 197 8.54 -28.50 -15.76
N SER A 198 7.56 -27.60 -15.74
CA SER A 198 7.70 -26.28 -15.14
C SER A 198 6.50 -25.97 -14.27
N PHE A 199 6.76 -25.35 -13.11
CA PHE A 199 5.71 -24.74 -12.31
C PHE A 199 6.18 -23.40 -11.73
N SER A 200 5.22 -22.51 -11.47
CA SER A 200 5.46 -21.22 -10.83
C SER A 200 4.44 -21.01 -9.72
N ILE A 201 4.93 -20.50 -8.60
CA ILE A 201 4.12 -20.04 -7.47
C ILE A 201 4.31 -18.54 -7.38
N TYR A 202 3.22 -17.79 -7.33
CA TYR A 202 3.22 -16.35 -7.08
C TYR A 202 2.43 -16.05 -5.82
N THR A 203 2.92 -15.13 -5.02
CA THR A 203 2.24 -14.63 -3.83
C THR A 203 2.24 -13.10 -3.81
N SER A 204 1.14 -12.53 -3.37
CA SER A 204 0.94 -11.10 -3.13
C SER A 204 0.29 -10.95 -1.77
N GLN A 205 0.92 -10.23 -0.86
CA GLN A 205 0.53 -10.12 0.54
C GLN A 205 0.46 -8.67 0.99
N GLY A 206 -0.63 -8.31 1.72
CA GLY A 206 -0.83 -6.97 2.25
C GLY A 206 -2.19 -6.75 2.82
#